data_249a6017233f4c23e395f195114a1a9c
#
_entry.id   249a6017233f4c23e395f195114a1a9c
#
_cell.length_a   1.000
_cell.length_b   1.000
_cell.length_c   1.000
_cell.angle_alpha   90.00
_cell.angle_beta   90.00
_cell.angle_gamma   90.00
#
_symmetry.space_group_name_H-M   'P 1'
#
loop_
_entity.id
_entity.type
_entity.pdbx_description
1 polymer ?
#
loop_
_entity_poly.entity_id
_entity_poly.type
_entity_poly.pdbx_seq_one_letter_code
_entity_poly.pdbx_strand_id
1 'polypeptide(L)'
;LLRYRTRDLTRVLGRTCPCGRNHIRLDRMKGRSDDMMVLRGVNIFPIQIEKILMQFKELANNYLITLTTDENNDNMTVEVELEELFTDDFQRLQRLQKDVTRALKDEILLTPHVKLVPKGSLPVSDGKAVRVIDKRTVYQ
;
A
#
# COMPACT_ATOMS: atom_id res chain seq x y z
N LEU A 1 -12.55 -2.64 28.30
CA LEU A 1 -11.14 -2.80 27.94
C LEU A 1 -10.41 -1.50 28.25
N LEU A 2 -9.59 -1.48 29.31
CA LEU A 2 -8.72 -0.36 29.64
C LEU A 2 -7.35 -0.58 28.98
N ARG A 3 -6.80 0.47 28.33
CA ARG A 3 -5.47 0.45 27.68
C ARG A 3 -5.30 -0.61 26.58
N TYR A 4 -6.35 -0.85 25.81
CA TYR A 4 -6.24 -1.74 24.64
C TYR A 4 -5.31 -1.12 23.59
N ARG A 5 -4.26 -1.85 23.21
CA ARG A 5 -3.29 -1.42 22.21
C ARG A 5 -3.84 -1.72 20.83
N THR A 6 -4.40 -0.72 20.15
CA THR A 6 -5.01 -0.86 18.82
C THR A 6 -3.97 -1.05 17.71
N ARG A 7 -2.72 -0.63 17.94
CA ARG A 7 -1.61 -0.57 16.98
C ARG A 7 -1.82 0.45 15.86
N ASP A 8 -2.86 1.26 15.93
CA ASP A 8 -3.08 2.33 14.96
C ASP A 8 -2.10 3.48 15.18
N LEU A 9 -1.62 4.04 14.05
CA LEU A 9 -0.72 5.18 14.01
C LEU A 9 -1.51 6.45 13.66
N THR A 10 -1.39 7.45 14.51
CA THR A 10 -1.99 8.77 14.31
C THR A 10 -1.10 9.87 14.85
N ARG A 11 -1.47 11.11 14.63
CA ARG A 11 -0.77 12.29 15.15
C ARG A 11 -1.71 13.11 16.03
N VAL A 12 -1.20 13.62 17.14
CA VAL A 12 -1.93 14.61 17.96
C VAL A 12 -1.94 15.96 17.23
N LEU A 13 -3.12 16.46 16.91
CA LEU A 13 -3.33 17.76 16.28
C LEU A 13 -3.36 18.90 17.30
N GLY A 14 -3.80 18.62 18.51
CA GLY A 14 -3.88 19.61 19.59
C GLY A 14 -4.58 19.06 20.83
N ARG A 15 -4.41 19.79 21.93
CA ARG A 15 -5.01 19.42 23.24
C ARG A 15 -6.26 20.24 23.57
N THR A 16 -6.62 21.17 22.71
CA THR A 16 -7.81 22.01 22.84
C THR A 16 -8.68 21.91 21.61
N CYS A 17 -10.00 21.99 21.78
CA CYS A 17 -10.95 22.01 20.68
C CYS A 17 -11.65 23.38 20.64
N PRO A 18 -11.88 23.97 19.46
CA PRO A 18 -12.66 25.21 19.33
C PRO A 18 -14.08 25.11 19.89
N CYS A 19 -14.62 23.89 20.07
CA CYS A 19 -15.92 23.62 20.69
C CYS A 19 -15.90 23.68 22.23
N GLY A 20 -14.78 24.05 22.87
CA GLY A 20 -14.63 24.14 24.33
C GLY A 20 -14.38 22.81 25.06
N ARG A 21 -14.27 21.68 24.36
CA ARG A 21 -13.95 20.38 24.98
C ARG A 21 -12.44 20.21 25.18
N ASN A 22 -12.06 19.63 26.32
CA ASN A 22 -10.66 19.37 26.69
C ASN A 22 -10.17 17.99 26.21
N HIS A 23 -10.67 17.50 25.08
CA HIS A 23 -10.22 16.23 24.52
C HIS A 23 -9.03 16.44 23.57
N ILE A 24 -8.08 15.50 23.61
CA ILE A 24 -7.00 15.44 22.64
C ILE A 24 -7.60 15.18 21.25
N ARG A 25 -7.28 16.04 20.29
CA ARG A 25 -7.66 15.86 18.90
C ARG A 25 -6.60 15.04 18.18
N LEU A 26 -7.04 13.97 17.54
CA LEU A 26 -6.19 13.10 16.72
C LEU A 26 -6.44 13.38 15.24
N ASP A 27 -5.40 13.22 14.45
CA ASP A 27 -5.50 13.18 12.99
C ASP A 27 -6.16 11.88 12.54
N ARG A 28 -6.41 11.74 11.24
CA ARG A 28 -6.83 10.47 10.65
C ARG A 28 -5.77 9.39 10.93
N MET A 29 -6.20 8.15 11.04
CA MET A 29 -5.30 7.02 11.14
C MET A 29 -4.39 6.99 9.90
N LYS A 30 -3.08 6.89 10.14
CA LYS A 30 -2.05 6.88 9.08
C LYS A 30 -1.68 5.47 8.63
N GLY A 31 -2.08 4.47 9.40
CA GLY A 31 -1.79 3.06 9.19
C GLY A 31 -1.75 2.33 10.52
N ARG A 32 -1.28 1.09 10.48
CA ARG A 32 -1.08 0.26 11.68
C ARG A 32 0.39 -0.08 11.81
N SER A 33 0.89 -0.10 13.05
CA SER A 33 2.30 -0.41 13.31
C SER A 33 2.67 -1.86 13.00
N ASP A 34 1.69 -2.76 12.96
CA ASP A 34 1.87 -4.17 12.62
C ASP A 34 1.78 -4.46 11.12
N ASP A 35 1.30 -3.50 10.31
CA ASP A 35 1.28 -3.60 8.85
C ASP A 35 2.54 -2.99 8.19
N MET A 36 3.46 -2.46 8.99
CA MET A 36 4.67 -1.84 8.50
C MET A 36 5.62 -2.88 7.87
N MET A 37 6.00 -2.63 6.64
CA MET A 37 7.03 -3.38 5.92
C MET A 37 8.34 -2.61 5.98
N VAL A 38 9.44 -3.30 6.26
CA VAL A 38 10.79 -2.73 6.15
C VAL A 38 11.46 -3.32 4.91
N LEU A 39 11.81 -2.46 3.95
CA LEU A 39 12.45 -2.87 2.71
C LEU A 39 13.68 -1.98 2.47
N ARG A 40 14.86 -2.58 2.42
CA ARG A 40 16.15 -1.86 2.25
C ARG A 40 16.33 -0.69 3.22
N GLY A 41 15.87 -0.84 4.48
CA GLY A 41 15.95 0.20 5.51
C GLY A 41 14.85 1.28 5.41
N VAL A 42 13.93 1.19 4.47
CA VAL A 42 12.79 2.11 4.35
C VAL A 42 11.55 1.48 4.98
N ASN A 43 10.87 2.25 5.83
CA ASN A 43 9.59 1.86 6.42
C ASN A 43 8.45 2.21 5.46
N ILE A 44 7.70 1.21 5.02
CA ILE A 44 6.61 1.36 4.06
C ILE A 44 5.33 0.83 4.67
N PHE A 45 4.23 1.56 4.50
CA PHE A 45 2.90 1.12 4.91
C PHE A 45 2.04 0.81 3.68
N PRO A 46 1.28 -0.30 3.67
CA PRO A 46 0.39 -0.65 2.55
C PRO A 46 -0.57 0.47 2.16
N ILE A 47 -1.03 1.26 3.14
CA ILE A 47 -1.92 2.39 2.91
C ILE A 47 -1.29 3.51 2.06
N GLN A 48 0.04 3.67 2.08
CA GLN A 48 0.71 4.63 1.19
C GLN A 48 0.60 4.18 -0.26
N ILE A 49 0.81 2.88 -0.50
CA ILE A 49 0.68 2.27 -1.83
C ILE A 49 -0.76 2.38 -2.31
N GLU A 50 -1.73 1.99 -1.47
CA GLU A 50 -3.16 2.10 -1.78
C GLU A 50 -3.56 3.51 -2.19
N LYS A 51 -3.15 4.52 -1.41
CA LYS A 51 -3.45 5.92 -1.69
C LYS A 51 -2.94 6.37 -3.07
N ILE A 52 -1.81 5.87 -3.52
CA ILE A 52 -1.27 6.17 -4.84
C ILE A 52 -2.05 5.44 -5.93
N LEU A 53 -2.31 4.13 -5.75
CA LEU A 53 -3.06 3.34 -6.72
C LEU A 53 -4.46 3.93 -6.96
N MET A 54 -5.13 4.39 -5.90
CA MET A 54 -6.48 5.00 -5.99
C MET A 54 -6.52 6.36 -6.70
N GLN A 55 -5.39 6.95 -7.07
CA GLN A 55 -5.35 8.15 -7.89
C GLN A 55 -5.55 7.85 -9.39
N PHE A 56 -5.34 6.62 -9.79
CA PHE A 56 -5.47 6.16 -11.17
C PHE A 56 -6.84 5.51 -11.39
N LYS A 57 -7.68 6.15 -12.18
CA LYS A 57 -9.06 5.70 -12.46
C LYS A 57 -9.12 4.38 -13.24
N GLU A 58 -8.04 4.07 -13.95
CA GLU A 58 -7.87 2.85 -14.73
C GLU A 58 -7.62 1.60 -13.86
N LEU A 59 -7.26 1.81 -12.60
CA LEU A 59 -6.95 0.73 -11.65
C LEU A 59 -8.15 0.41 -10.77
N ALA A 60 -8.36 -0.88 -10.53
CA ALA A 60 -9.34 -1.37 -9.58
C ALA A 60 -8.82 -1.29 -8.13
N ASN A 61 -9.73 -1.50 -7.17
CA ASN A 61 -9.40 -1.47 -5.74
C ASN A 61 -8.68 -2.73 -5.24
N ASN A 62 -8.50 -3.72 -6.12
CA ASN A 62 -7.85 -4.98 -5.76
C ASN A 62 -6.38 -4.96 -6.16
N TYR A 63 -5.50 -5.13 -5.19
CA TYR A 63 -4.06 -5.16 -5.38
C TYR A 63 -3.39 -6.11 -4.39
N LEU A 64 -2.20 -6.57 -4.73
CA LEU A 64 -1.38 -7.46 -3.91
C LEU A 64 0.07 -6.98 -3.91
N ILE A 65 0.65 -6.87 -2.73
CA ILE A 65 2.05 -6.54 -2.52
C ILE A 65 2.78 -7.83 -2.17
N THR A 66 3.78 -8.20 -2.94
CA THR A 66 4.63 -9.36 -2.64
C THR A 66 6.06 -8.89 -2.38
N LEU A 67 6.61 -9.28 -1.23
CA LEU A 67 8.00 -9.06 -0.87
C LEU A 67 8.78 -10.34 -1.13
N THR A 68 9.91 -10.22 -1.81
CA THR A 68 10.83 -11.34 -2.12
C THR A 68 12.26 -10.91 -1.89
N THR A 69 13.14 -11.86 -1.62
CA THR A 69 14.60 -11.64 -1.62
C THR A 69 15.21 -12.38 -2.78
N ASP A 70 15.98 -11.68 -3.59
CA ASP A 70 16.72 -12.23 -4.71
C ASP A 70 18.18 -11.75 -4.62
N GLU A 71 19.14 -12.68 -4.66
CA GLU A 71 20.58 -12.40 -4.56
C GLU A 71 20.95 -11.41 -3.43
N ASN A 72 20.38 -11.58 -2.23
CA ASN A 72 20.52 -10.69 -1.06
C ASN A 72 19.88 -9.30 -1.22
N ASN A 73 19.09 -9.07 -2.24
CA ASN A 73 18.33 -7.84 -2.41
C ASN A 73 16.83 -8.09 -2.17
N ASP A 74 16.27 -7.30 -1.28
CA ASP A 74 14.82 -7.30 -1.08
C ASP A 74 14.12 -6.56 -2.22
N ASN A 75 13.12 -7.19 -2.79
CA ASN A 75 12.33 -6.66 -3.89
C ASN A 75 10.85 -6.59 -3.49
N MET A 76 10.17 -5.60 -4.07
CA MET A 76 8.73 -5.43 -3.92
C MET A 76 8.06 -5.52 -5.28
N THR A 77 7.08 -6.39 -5.39
CA THR A 77 6.18 -6.46 -6.54
C THR A 77 4.80 -5.98 -6.11
N VAL A 78 4.23 -5.06 -6.86
CA VAL A 78 2.85 -4.57 -6.68
C VAL A 78 2.03 -5.01 -7.88
N GLU A 79 1.17 -5.99 -7.67
CA GLU A 79 0.20 -6.45 -8.67
C GLU A 79 -1.11 -5.72 -8.43
N VAL A 80 -1.68 -5.11 -9.46
CA VAL A 80 -2.93 -4.35 -9.35
C VAL A 80 -3.83 -4.68 -10.52
N GLU A 81 -5.12 -4.87 -10.22
CA GLU A 81 -6.13 -5.15 -11.24
C GLU A 81 -6.50 -3.89 -12.01
N LEU A 82 -6.76 -4.07 -13.30
CA LEU A 82 -7.34 -3.03 -14.15
C LEU A 82 -8.86 -2.98 -13.93
N GLU A 83 -9.45 -1.77 -13.92
CA GLU A 83 -10.91 -1.62 -13.83
C GLU A 83 -11.60 -2.12 -15.11
N GLU A 84 -11.01 -1.82 -16.28
CA GLU A 84 -11.44 -2.30 -17.57
C GLU A 84 -10.29 -3.02 -18.31
N LEU A 85 -10.64 -3.99 -19.14
CA LEU A 85 -9.69 -4.66 -20.03
C LEU A 85 -9.34 -3.75 -21.20
N PHE A 86 -8.27 -2.98 -21.08
CA PHE A 86 -7.64 -2.28 -22.21
C PHE A 86 -6.74 -3.24 -22.99
N THR A 87 -7.32 -4.36 -23.44
CA THR A 87 -6.55 -5.45 -24.07
C THR A 87 -5.91 -5.07 -25.38
N ASP A 88 -6.37 -4.02 -26.05
CA ASP A 88 -5.97 -3.69 -27.42
C ASP A 88 -4.97 -2.54 -27.51
N ASP A 89 -4.64 -1.86 -26.40
CA ASP A 89 -3.70 -0.73 -26.40
C ASP A 89 -2.49 -0.98 -25.50
N PHE A 90 -1.54 -1.74 -26.05
CA PHE A 90 -0.28 -2.05 -25.35
C PHE A 90 0.53 -0.79 -24.96
N GLN A 91 0.48 0.26 -25.79
CA GLN A 91 1.19 1.50 -25.49
C GLN A 91 0.59 2.23 -24.30
N ARG A 92 -0.74 2.21 -24.19
CA ARG A 92 -1.47 2.81 -23.05
C ARG A 92 -1.16 2.06 -21.75
N LEU A 93 -1.15 0.72 -21.80
CA LEU A 93 -0.77 -0.10 -20.63
C LEU A 93 0.66 0.16 -20.18
N GLN A 94 1.61 0.27 -21.10
CA GLN A 94 2.99 0.59 -20.76
C GLN A 94 3.14 1.99 -20.13
N ARG A 95 2.40 2.99 -20.64
CA ARG A 95 2.40 4.33 -20.06
C ARG A 95 1.84 4.31 -18.65
N LEU A 96 0.67 3.70 -18.47
CA LEU A 96 0.04 3.54 -17.15
C LEU A 96 0.98 2.86 -16.15
N GLN A 97 1.62 1.75 -16.54
CA GLN A 97 2.58 1.05 -15.68
C GLN A 97 3.75 1.95 -15.28
N LYS A 98 4.31 2.73 -16.22
CA LYS A 98 5.40 3.68 -15.94
C LYS A 98 4.96 4.80 -15.00
N ASP A 99 3.77 5.34 -15.22
CA ASP A 99 3.24 6.45 -14.40
C ASP A 99 2.94 5.98 -12.97
N VAL A 100 2.33 4.80 -12.81
CA VAL A 100 2.12 4.17 -11.50
C VAL A 100 3.44 3.88 -10.80
N THR A 101 4.42 3.32 -11.52
CA THR A 101 5.75 3.04 -10.95
C THR A 101 6.44 4.30 -10.46
N ARG A 102 6.35 5.38 -11.25
CA ARG A 102 6.92 6.70 -10.88
C ARG A 102 6.24 7.25 -9.64
N ALA A 103 4.90 7.28 -9.62
CA ALA A 103 4.15 7.81 -8.49
C ALA A 103 4.42 7.03 -7.19
N LEU A 104 4.51 5.70 -7.27
CA LEU A 104 4.91 4.87 -6.12
C LEU A 104 6.33 5.17 -5.67
N LYS A 105 7.29 5.28 -6.61
CA LYS A 105 8.68 5.62 -6.28
C LYS A 105 8.79 6.95 -5.54
N ASP A 106 8.03 7.96 -5.96
CA ASP A 106 8.06 9.28 -5.33
C ASP A 106 7.49 9.25 -3.90
N GLU A 107 6.51 8.40 -3.62
CA GLU A 107 5.90 8.26 -2.29
C GLU A 107 6.74 7.39 -1.34
N ILE A 108 7.21 6.21 -1.81
CA ILE A 108 7.87 5.22 -0.95
C ILE A 108 9.39 5.25 -1.04
N LEU A 109 9.97 6.12 -1.90
CA LEU A 109 11.42 6.28 -2.14
C LEU A 109 12.13 5.00 -2.63
N LEU A 110 11.37 4.02 -3.09
CA LEU A 110 11.84 2.77 -3.68
C LEU A 110 11.11 2.53 -5.00
N THR A 111 11.78 1.85 -5.93
CA THR A 111 11.17 1.50 -7.21
C THR A 111 10.58 0.09 -7.13
N PRO A 112 9.25 -0.06 -6.96
CA PRO A 112 8.62 -1.37 -6.97
C PRO A 112 8.52 -1.90 -8.39
N HIS A 113 8.42 -3.22 -8.52
CA HIS A 113 8.01 -3.86 -9.77
C HIS A 113 6.49 -3.87 -9.87
N VAL A 114 5.93 -3.02 -10.74
CA VAL A 114 4.48 -2.93 -10.94
C VAL A 114 4.03 -3.88 -12.03
N LYS A 115 3.00 -4.68 -11.75
CA LYS A 115 2.32 -5.55 -12.71
C LYS A 115 0.85 -5.18 -12.80
N LEU A 116 0.39 -4.84 -13.99
CA LEU A 116 -1.02 -4.66 -14.28
C LEU A 116 -1.62 -6.00 -14.69
N VAL A 117 -2.67 -6.42 -14.00
CA VAL A 117 -3.31 -7.72 -14.23
C VAL A 117 -4.80 -7.52 -14.57
N PRO A 118 -5.41 -8.46 -15.31
CA PRO A 118 -6.84 -8.38 -15.63
C PRO A 118 -7.70 -8.40 -14.37
N LYS A 119 -8.88 -7.80 -14.43
CA LYS A 119 -9.88 -7.83 -13.36
C LYS A 119 -10.24 -9.26 -12.96
N GLY A 120 -10.27 -9.54 -11.66
CA GLY A 120 -10.56 -10.87 -11.11
C GLY A 120 -9.38 -11.84 -11.13
N SER A 121 -8.16 -11.39 -11.45
CA SER A 121 -6.95 -12.24 -11.45
C SER A 121 -6.36 -12.43 -10.06
N LEU A 122 -6.57 -11.47 -9.15
CA LEU A 122 -6.05 -11.56 -7.80
C LEU A 122 -7.06 -12.26 -6.87
N PRO A 123 -6.57 -12.98 -5.85
CA PRO A 123 -7.45 -13.66 -4.91
C PRO A 123 -8.31 -12.63 -4.16
N VAL A 124 -9.61 -12.85 -4.17
CA VAL A 124 -10.56 -12.14 -3.32
C VAL A 124 -10.68 -12.92 -2.02
N SER A 125 -10.26 -12.35 -0.90
CA SER A 125 -10.46 -12.99 0.39
C SER A 125 -11.80 -12.58 0.98
N ASP A 126 -12.61 -13.57 1.34
CA ASP A 126 -13.82 -13.36 2.15
C ASP A 126 -13.39 -12.91 3.56
N GLY A 127 -13.47 -11.62 3.82
CA GLY A 127 -13.11 -11.03 5.11
C GLY A 127 -12.03 -9.94 5.00
N LYS A 128 -10.96 -10.01 5.80
CA LYS A 128 -9.84 -9.07 5.71
C LYS A 128 -8.99 -9.38 4.46
N ALA A 129 -8.97 -8.46 3.52
CA ALA A 129 -8.11 -8.58 2.34
C ALA A 129 -6.64 -8.72 2.78
N VAL A 130 -6.03 -9.87 2.50
CA VAL A 130 -4.58 -10.05 2.66
C VAL A 130 -3.92 -9.33 1.48
N ARG A 131 -3.44 -8.13 1.73
CA ARG A 131 -2.84 -7.25 0.70
C ARG A 131 -1.32 -7.34 0.64
N VAL A 132 -0.70 -8.05 1.58
CA VAL A 132 0.75 -8.21 1.67
C VAL A 132 1.10 -9.67 1.88
N ILE A 133 1.97 -10.19 1.02
CA ILE A 133 2.58 -11.50 1.15
C ILE A 133 4.09 -11.31 1.27
N ASP A 134 4.64 -11.63 2.43
CA ASP A 134 6.07 -11.62 2.65
C ASP A 134 6.64 -13.02 2.41
N LYS A 135 7.38 -13.17 1.31
CA LYS A 135 8.06 -14.42 0.91
C LYS A 135 9.57 -14.37 1.16
N ARG A 136 10.02 -13.32 1.87
CA ARG A 136 11.44 -13.21 2.17
C ARG A 136 11.85 -14.32 3.13
N THR A 137 12.98 -14.94 2.84
CA THR A 137 13.59 -15.91 3.77
C THR A 137 14.14 -15.12 4.95
N VAL A 138 13.48 -15.22 6.11
CA VAL A 138 14.03 -14.66 7.35
C VAL A 138 15.14 -15.62 7.76
N TYR A 139 16.39 -15.23 7.54
CA TYR A 139 17.51 -15.90 8.20
C TYR A 139 17.39 -15.60 9.70
N GLN A 140 16.97 -16.61 10.46
CA GLN A 140 17.04 -16.59 11.92
C GLN A 140 18.48 -16.75 12.37
#